data_24ffacf258437a28bff3801961afdd9f
#
_entry.id   24ffacf258437a28bff3801961afdd9f
#
_cell.length_a   1.000
_cell.length_b   1.000
_cell.length_c   1.000
_cell.angle_alpha   90.00
_cell.angle_beta   90.00
_cell.angle_gamma   90.00
#
_symmetry.space_group_name_H-M   'P 1'
#
loop_
_entity.id
_entity.type
_entity.pdbx_description
1 polymer ?
#
loop_
_entity_poly.entity_id
_entity_poly.type
_entity_poly.pdbx_seq_one_letter_code
_entity_poly.pdbx_strand_id
1 'polypeptide(L)'
;MRYNKGVTKPSPFDALTVRILPVDHPDAQTLSDAQQRELGSIFGFDDLNRLDPVPFTHPDGAFVVVYDGDDLVACGGVSALSALPGHAEIKRMYTIPDRRRQGISRWLVTVLEDHARILGYSRIGLETGDTMTWAISLYTGMGYLPIPTYPPYIGNGYSVCFAKDL
;
A
#
# COMPACT_ATOMS: atom_id res chain seq x y z
N MET A 1 -11.76 -36.19 -25.78
CA MET A 1 -11.20 -34.84 -25.91
C MET A 1 -10.52 -34.48 -24.61
N ARG A 2 -9.20 -34.40 -24.60
CA ARG A 2 -8.43 -34.01 -23.38
C ARG A 2 -8.29 -32.49 -23.40
N TYR A 3 -8.91 -31.81 -22.45
CA TYR A 3 -8.66 -30.39 -22.21
C TYR A 3 -7.22 -30.22 -21.69
N ASN A 4 -6.39 -29.63 -22.52
CA ASN A 4 -5.05 -29.22 -22.15
C ASN A 4 -5.18 -28.02 -21.19
N LYS A 5 -5.01 -28.24 -19.88
CA LYS A 5 -4.83 -27.12 -18.91
C LYS A 5 -3.53 -26.45 -19.30
N GLY A 6 -3.64 -25.26 -19.91
CA GLY A 6 -2.50 -24.43 -20.21
C GLY A 6 -1.66 -24.24 -18.96
N VAL A 7 -0.40 -24.61 -19.01
CA VAL A 7 0.59 -24.34 -17.97
C VAL A 7 0.71 -22.82 -17.90
N THR A 8 0.08 -22.19 -16.93
CA THR A 8 0.29 -20.78 -16.64
C THR A 8 1.77 -20.62 -16.25
N LYS A 9 2.45 -19.72 -16.93
CA LYS A 9 3.82 -19.36 -16.57
C LYS A 9 3.85 -18.97 -15.09
N PRO A 10 4.77 -19.51 -14.25
CA PRO A 10 4.82 -19.11 -12.85
C PRO A 10 5.01 -17.59 -12.74
N SER A 11 4.26 -16.99 -11.81
CA SER A 11 4.41 -15.57 -11.51
C SER A 11 5.76 -15.33 -10.84
N PRO A 12 6.47 -14.25 -11.13
CA PRO A 12 7.69 -13.88 -10.41
C PRO A 12 7.47 -13.66 -8.91
N PHE A 13 6.20 -13.60 -8.49
CA PHE A 13 5.79 -13.38 -7.09
C PHE A 13 5.31 -14.66 -6.39
N ASP A 14 5.33 -15.83 -7.05
CA ASP A 14 4.85 -17.10 -6.47
C ASP A 14 5.68 -17.56 -5.25
N ALA A 15 6.92 -17.05 -5.13
CA ALA A 15 7.78 -17.31 -3.97
C ALA A 15 7.49 -16.37 -2.78
N LEU A 16 6.75 -15.28 -3.00
CA LEU A 16 6.44 -14.33 -1.95
C LEU A 16 5.23 -14.78 -1.14
N THR A 17 5.33 -14.63 0.18
CA THR A 17 4.24 -14.91 1.11
C THR A 17 3.64 -13.60 1.61
N VAL A 18 2.30 -13.51 1.57
CA VAL A 18 1.53 -12.40 2.13
C VAL A 18 0.95 -12.83 3.47
N ARG A 19 1.15 -12.00 4.50
CA ARG A 19 0.50 -12.16 5.81
C ARG A 19 -0.24 -10.88 6.19
N ILE A 20 -1.46 -11.02 6.69
CA ILE A 20 -2.19 -9.94 7.34
C ILE A 20 -1.77 -9.95 8.81
N LEU A 21 -1.18 -8.87 9.26
CA LEU A 21 -0.68 -8.74 10.63
C LEU A 21 -1.24 -7.47 11.28
N PRO A 22 -1.40 -7.45 12.61
CA PRO A 22 -1.62 -6.20 13.34
C PRO A 22 -0.49 -5.20 13.06
N VAL A 23 -0.79 -3.91 13.00
CA VAL A 23 0.23 -2.87 12.74
C VAL A 23 1.26 -2.75 13.85
N ASP A 24 0.95 -3.23 15.06
CA ASP A 24 1.86 -3.31 16.20
C ASP A 24 2.68 -4.60 16.23
N HIS A 25 2.48 -5.51 15.27
CA HIS A 25 3.35 -6.67 15.12
C HIS A 25 4.79 -6.22 14.81
N PRO A 26 5.83 -6.84 15.41
CA PRO A 26 7.23 -6.42 15.23
C PRO A 26 7.65 -6.28 13.76
N ASP A 27 7.24 -7.20 12.89
CA ASP A 27 7.60 -7.17 11.46
C ASP A 27 6.91 -6.02 10.72
N ALA A 28 5.63 -5.75 11.04
CA ALA A 28 4.89 -4.61 10.49
C ALA A 28 5.53 -3.29 10.94
N GLN A 29 5.89 -3.18 12.20
CA GLN A 29 6.59 -2.00 12.72
C GLN A 29 7.96 -1.81 12.09
N THR A 30 8.74 -2.89 11.92
CA THR A 30 10.07 -2.83 11.30
C THR A 30 10.01 -2.18 9.92
N LEU A 31 9.10 -2.60 9.06
CA LEU A 31 8.94 -2.05 7.72
C LEU A 31 8.32 -0.64 7.72
N SER A 32 7.31 -0.41 8.56
CA SER A 32 6.68 0.90 8.69
C SER A 32 7.65 1.95 9.22
N ASP A 33 8.47 1.61 10.22
CA ASP A 33 9.50 2.50 10.75
C ASP A 33 10.61 2.76 9.72
N ALA A 34 11.00 1.75 8.93
CA ALA A 34 11.94 1.93 7.83
C ALA A 34 11.42 2.92 6.78
N GLN A 35 10.13 2.81 6.40
CA GLN A 35 9.48 3.78 5.53
C GLN A 35 9.50 5.18 6.12
N GLN A 36 9.14 5.34 7.41
CA GLN A 36 9.08 6.66 8.05
C GLN A 36 10.46 7.32 8.14
N ARG A 37 11.52 6.54 8.41
CA ARG A 37 12.90 7.06 8.38
C ARG A 37 13.30 7.53 6.98
N GLU A 38 12.94 6.79 5.95
CA GLU A 38 13.21 7.19 4.56
C GLU A 38 12.44 8.46 4.19
N LEU A 39 11.15 8.55 4.52
CA LEU A 39 10.35 9.76 4.30
C LEU A 39 10.89 10.94 5.12
N GLY A 40 11.31 10.72 6.35
CA GLY A 40 11.96 11.73 7.19
C GLY A 40 13.21 12.30 6.54
N SER A 41 14.03 11.45 5.92
CA SER A 41 15.23 11.90 5.19
C SER A 41 14.90 12.72 3.93
N ILE A 42 13.76 12.47 3.30
CA ILE A 42 13.30 13.20 2.10
C ILE A 42 12.64 14.53 2.47
N PHE A 43 11.78 14.53 3.49
CA PHE A 43 10.94 15.66 3.86
C PHE A 43 11.40 16.45 5.08
N GLY A 44 12.45 16.00 5.78
CA GLY A 44 13.09 16.72 6.89
C GLY A 44 12.34 16.63 8.21
N PHE A 45 11.67 15.51 8.52
CA PHE A 45 11.10 15.26 9.84
C PHE A 45 11.84 14.12 10.56
N ASP A 46 11.94 14.22 11.90
CA ASP A 46 12.70 13.26 12.72
C ASP A 46 11.81 12.26 13.47
N ASP A 47 10.53 12.55 13.63
CA ASP A 47 9.61 11.72 14.41
C ASP A 47 8.99 10.60 13.60
N LEU A 48 9.01 9.39 14.18
CA LEU A 48 8.28 8.25 13.63
C LEU A 48 6.78 8.42 13.92
N ASN A 49 6.02 8.72 12.87
CA ASN A 49 4.57 8.78 12.97
C ASN A 49 3.98 7.35 12.95
N ARG A 50 3.71 6.79 14.12
CA ARG A 50 3.11 5.46 14.27
C ARG A 50 1.64 5.46 13.88
N LEU A 51 1.21 4.39 13.18
CA LEU A 51 -0.19 4.21 12.83
C LEU A 51 -1.02 3.84 14.05
N ASP A 52 -2.24 4.38 14.12
CA ASP A 52 -3.29 3.84 14.97
C ASP A 52 -3.67 2.44 14.44
N PRO A 53 -3.66 1.39 15.28
CA PRO A 53 -4.02 0.03 14.85
C PRO A 53 -5.48 -0.12 14.41
N VAL A 54 -6.39 0.63 15.01
CA VAL A 54 -7.84 0.44 14.82
C VAL A 54 -8.28 0.47 13.36
N PRO A 55 -7.86 1.44 12.52
CA PRO A 55 -8.29 1.51 11.13
C PRO A 55 -7.82 0.33 10.26
N PHE A 56 -6.78 -0.40 10.71
CA PHE A 56 -6.20 -1.53 9.96
C PHE A 56 -6.64 -2.89 10.49
N THR A 57 -7.73 -2.91 11.27
CA THR A 57 -8.31 -4.12 11.85
C THR A 57 -9.61 -4.46 11.12
N HIS A 58 -9.82 -5.76 10.84
CA HIS A 58 -11.09 -6.23 10.28
C HIS A 58 -12.27 -5.80 11.19
N PRO A 59 -13.42 -5.35 10.65
CA PRO A 59 -13.83 -5.39 9.24
C PRO A 59 -13.41 -4.17 8.40
N ASP A 60 -12.80 -3.15 8.97
CA ASP A 60 -12.61 -1.84 8.31
C ASP A 60 -11.28 -1.71 7.56
N GLY A 61 -10.32 -2.60 7.86
CA GLY A 61 -9.01 -2.53 7.24
C GLY A 61 -8.17 -3.80 7.38
N ALA A 62 -6.98 -3.75 6.80
CA ALA A 62 -5.96 -4.78 6.89
C ALA A 62 -4.56 -4.17 6.74
N PHE A 63 -3.58 -4.72 7.45
CA PHE A 63 -2.18 -4.41 7.22
C PHE A 63 -1.45 -5.65 6.71
N VAL A 64 -0.81 -5.50 5.57
CA VAL A 64 -0.16 -6.58 4.82
C VAL A 64 1.35 -6.48 4.98
N VAL A 65 1.98 -7.60 5.29
CA VAL A 65 3.44 -7.79 5.28
C VAL A 65 3.79 -8.88 4.27
N VAL A 66 4.79 -8.60 3.45
CA VAL A 66 5.28 -9.50 2.40
C VAL A 66 6.64 -10.06 2.80
N TYR A 67 6.79 -11.36 2.64
CA TYR A 67 8.00 -12.12 2.94
C TYR A 67 8.53 -12.84 1.70
N ASP A 68 9.85 -13.03 1.64
CA ASP A 68 10.53 -14.00 0.79
C ASP A 68 11.24 -14.99 1.72
N GLY A 69 10.69 -16.21 1.89
CA GLY A 69 11.06 -17.08 3.00
C GLY A 69 10.79 -16.39 4.35
N ASP A 70 11.85 -16.13 5.12
CA ASP A 70 11.79 -15.45 6.41
C ASP A 70 12.17 -13.94 6.30
N ASP A 71 12.58 -13.47 5.12
CA ASP A 71 13.03 -12.11 4.91
C ASP A 71 11.84 -11.16 4.68
N LEU A 72 11.85 -10.03 5.38
CA LEU A 72 10.89 -8.94 5.18
C LEU A 72 11.16 -8.21 3.87
N VAL A 73 10.14 -8.08 3.02
CA VAL A 73 10.28 -7.51 1.67
C VAL A 73 9.53 -6.21 1.49
N ALA A 74 8.26 -6.18 1.91
CA ALA A 74 7.39 -5.03 1.68
C ALA A 74 6.24 -5.01 2.68
N CYS A 75 5.59 -3.86 2.81
CA CYS A 75 4.34 -3.73 3.54
C CYS A 75 3.41 -2.70 2.91
N GLY A 76 2.17 -2.74 3.32
CA GLY A 76 1.16 -1.74 3.00
C GLY A 76 -0.13 -2.00 3.76
N GLY A 77 -0.89 -0.95 4.00
CA GLY A 77 -2.17 -1.06 4.67
C GLY A 77 -3.32 -0.53 3.82
N VAL A 78 -4.51 -1.04 4.08
CA VAL A 78 -5.76 -0.52 3.58
C VAL A 78 -6.70 -0.30 4.75
N SER A 79 -7.36 0.84 4.78
CA SER A 79 -8.33 1.22 5.83
C SER A 79 -9.48 2.02 5.22
N ALA A 80 -10.55 2.21 5.98
CA ALA A 80 -11.61 3.14 5.57
C ALA A 80 -11.05 4.55 5.36
N LEU A 81 -11.42 5.20 4.26
CA LEU A 81 -11.15 6.60 4.02
C LEU A 81 -12.34 7.43 4.55
N SER A 82 -12.24 7.86 5.80
CA SER A 82 -13.35 8.57 6.48
C SER A 82 -13.81 9.85 5.78
N ALA A 83 -12.89 10.52 5.09
CA ALA A 83 -13.20 11.74 4.32
C ALA A 83 -14.03 11.48 3.05
N LEU A 84 -14.02 10.26 2.52
CA LEU A 84 -14.76 9.85 1.32
C LEU A 84 -15.48 8.53 1.60
N PRO A 85 -16.74 8.57 2.06
CA PRO A 85 -17.51 7.36 2.38
C PRO A 85 -17.53 6.35 1.23
N GLY A 86 -17.38 5.06 1.55
CA GLY A 86 -17.31 3.98 0.58
C GLY A 86 -15.95 3.79 -0.10
N HIS A 87 -14.97 4.64 0.22
CA HIS A 87 -13.59 4.48 -0.24
C HIS A 87 -12.73 3.80 0.83
N ALA A 88 -11.83 2.93 0.37
CA ALA A 88 -10.65 2.55 1.13
C ALA A 88 -9.50 3.54 0.89
N GLU A 89 -8.52 3.57 1.77
CA GLU A 89 -7.28 4.32 1.62
C GLU A 89 -6.07 3.40 1.74
N ILE A 90 -5.16 3.47 0.77
CA ILE A 90 -3.84 2.84 0.86
C ILE A 90 -2.93 3.70 1.72
N LYS A 91 -2.27 3.06 2.68
CA LYS A 91 -1.28 3.71 3.56
C LYS A 91 -0.03 2.85 3.71
N ARG A 92 1.08 3.50 4.03
CA ARG A 92 2.33 2.82 4.43
C ARG A 92 2.89 1.84 3.40
N MET A 93 2.66 2.11 2.12
CA MET A 93 3.30 1.35 1.04
C MET A 93 4.82 1.50 1.13
N TYR A 94 5.50 0.37 1.30
CA TYR A 94 6.96 0.33 1.35
C TYR A 94 7.49 -0.97 0.76
N THR A 95 8.58 -0.87 0.03
CA THR A 95 9.40 -2.00 -0.43
C THR A 95 10.84 -1.71 -0.06
N ILE A 96 11.51 -2.64 0.59
CA ILE A 96 12.92 -2.47 0.99
C ILE A 96 13.79 -2.16 -0.23
N PRO A 97 14.86 -1.34 -0.08
CA PRO A 97 15.65 -0.85 -1.21
C PRO A 97 16.16 -1.95 -2.15
N ASP A 98 16.68 -3.04 -1.60
CA ASP A 98 17.28 -4.15 -2.37
C ASP A 98 16.28 -4.95 -3.20
N ARG A 99 14.97 -4.77 -2.93
CA ARG A 99 13.88 -5.48 -3.65
C ARG A 99 13.07 -4.56 -4.56
N ARG A 100 13.50 -3.31 -4.75
CA ARG A 100 12.86 -2.34 -5.64
C ARG A 100 13.10 -2.66 -7.11
N ARG A 101 12.28 -2.06 -7.99
CA ARG A 101 12.34 -2.22 -9.46
C ARG A 101 12.13 -3.67 -9.96
N GLN A 102 11.58 -4.53 -9.11
CA GLN A 102 11.20 -5.90 -9.42
C GLN A 102 9.69 -6.07 -9.61
N GLY A 103 8.91 -4.98 -9.60
CA GLY A 103 7.46 -4.99 -9.74
C GLY A 103 6.68 -5.28 -8.44
N ILE A 104 7.37 -5.49 -7.31
CA ILE A 104 6.76 -5.87 -6.02
C ILE A 104 5.76 -4.82 -5.55
N SER A 105 6.09 -3.52 -5.64
CA SER A 105 5.15 -2.47 -5.23
C SER A 105 3.86 -2.49 -6.05
N ARG A 106 3.94 -2.70 -7.37
CA ARG A 106 2.78 -2.83 -8.26
C ARG A 106 1.92 -4.04 -7.88
N TRP A 107 2.55 -5.17 -7.66
CA TRP A 107 1.88 -6.38 -7.22
C TRP A 107 1.23 -6.20 -5.84
N LEU A 108 1.92 -5.58 -4.87
CA LEU A 108 1.37 -5.31 -3.55
C LEU A 108 0.15 -4.37 -3.60
N VAL A 109 0.14 -3.35 -4.47
CA VAL A 109 -1.06 -2.52 -4.69
C VAL A 109 -2.23 -3.39 -5.14
N THR A 110 -2.01 -4.34 -6.05
CA THR A 110 -3.07 -5.28 -6.48
C THR A 110 -3.59 -6.13 -5.31
N VAL A 111 -2.68 -6.60 -4.44
CA VAL A 111 -3.07 -7.32 -3.22
C VAL A 111 -3.94 -6.47 -2.30
N LEU A 112 -3.59 -5.20 -2.11
CA LEU A 112 -4.37 -4.27 -1.29
C LEU A 112 -5.73 -3.92 -1.93
N GLU A 113 -5.78 -3.77 -3.25
CA GLU A 113 -7.05 -3.60 -3.99
C GLU A 113 -7.98 -4.81 -3.79
N ASP A 114 -7.44 -6.03 -3.84
CA ASP A 114 -8.22 -7.25 -3.58
C ASP A 114 -8.72 -7.31 -2.14
N HIS A 115 -7.90 -6.92 -1.16
CA HIS A 115 -8.35 -6.80 0.23
C HIS A 115 -9.43 -5.72 0.40
N ALA A 116 -9.30 -4.58 -0.26
CA ALA A 116 -10.34 -3.54 -0.23
C ALA A 116 -11.68 -4.08 -0.77
N ARG A 117 -11.66 -4.85 -1.87
CA ARG A 117 -12.88 -5.51 -2.41
C ARG A 117 -13.47 -6.51 -1.42
N ILE A 118 -12.64 -7.34 -0.78
CA ILE A 118 -13.09 -8.30 0.26
C ILE A 118 -13.74 -7.58 1.44
N LEU A 119 -13.23 -6.42 1.82
CA LEU A 119 -13.79 -5.57 2.88
C LEU A 119 -15.04 -4.79 2.43
N GLY A 120 -15.45 -4.89 1.16
CA GLY A 120 -16.69 -4.29 0.64
C GLY A 120 -16.53 -2.89 0.07
N TYR A 121 -15.31 -2.39 -0.10
CA TYR A 121 -15.07 -1.10 -0.74
C TYR A 121 -15.18 -1.20 -2.26
N SER A 122 -15.78 -0.20 -2.89
CA SER A 122 -15.90 -0.08 -4.35
C SER A 122 -14.89 0.87 -4.97
N ARG A 123 -14.19 1.63 -4.13
CA ARG A 123 -13.19 2.63 -4.53
C ARG A 123 -12.03 2.61 -3.57
N ILE A 124 -10.85 3.00 -4.07
CA ILE A 124 -9.64 3.08 -3.28
C ILE A 124 -8.90 4.38 -3.61
N GLY A 125 -8.48 5.08 -2.58
CA GLY A 125 -7.71 6.30 -2.71
C GLY A 125 -6.38 6.21 -1.99
N LEU A 126 -5.55 7.21 -2.18
CA LEU A 126 -4.26 7.38 -1.51
C LEU A 126 -3.80 8.82 -1.58
N GLU A 127 -2.88 9.15 -0.71
CA GLU A 127 -2.10 10.39 -0.74
C GLU A 127 -0.62 10.07 -0.87
N THR A 128 0.10 10.91 -1.58
CA THR A 128 1.57 10.88 -1.66
C THR A 128 2.13 12.30 -1.80
N GLY A 129 3.42 12.47 -1.56
CA GLY A 129 4.09 13.75 -1.78
C GLY A 129 4.22 14.08 -3.27
N ASP A 130 4.05 15.34 -3.63
CA ASP A 130 4.14 15.85 -5.02
C ASP A 130 5.54 15.65 -5.63
N THR A 131 6.58 15.56 -4.81
CA THR A 131 7.96 15.28 -5.23
C THR A 131 8.28 13.79 -5.37
N MET A 132 7.38 12.90 -4.91
CA MET A 132 7.55 11.44 -5.00
C MET A 132 7.15 10.92 -6.39
N THR A 133 7.89 11.31 -7.41
CA THR A 133 7.60 11.02 -8.82
C THR A 133 7.48 9.52 -9.12
N TRP A 134 8.25 8.67 -8.43
CA TRP A 134 8.16 7.21 -8.56
C TRP A 134 6.82 6.65 -8.04
N ALA A 135 6.29 7.19 -6.94
CA ALA A 135 4.99 6.79 -6.40
C ALA A 135 3.86 7.26 -7.32
N ILE A 136 3.92 8.52 -7.77
CA ILE A 136 2.95 9.07 -8.74
C ILE A 136 2.93 8.21 -10.01
N SER A 137 4.11 7.86 -10.56
CA SER A 137 4.21 7.02 -11.75
C SER A 137 3.66 5.60 -11.53
N LEU A 138 3.87 5.02 -10.34
CA LEU A 138 3.30 3.73 -9.98
C LEU A 138 1.77 3.76 -10.04
N TYR A 139 1.16 4.69 -9.31
CA TYR A 139 -0.29 4.74 -9.17
C TYR A 139 -0.99 5.17 -10.46
N THR A 140 -0.50 6.20 -11.15
CA THR A 140 -1.05 6.59 -12.46
C THR A 140 -0.93 5.47 -13.49
N GLY A 141 0.19 4.74 -13.51
CA GLY A 141 0.39 3.55 -14.34
C GLY A 141 -0.48 2.34 -13.96
N MET A 142 -1.20 2.40 -12.84
CA MET A 142 -2.21 1.42 -12.39
C MET A 142 -3.64 1.93 -12.54
N GLY A 143 -3.84 3.07 -13.18
CA GLY A 143 -5.17 3.63 -13.47
C GLY A 143 -5.75 4.49 -12.35
N TYR A 144 -4.95 4.88 -11.36
CA TYR A 144 -5.37 5.89 -10.38
C TYR A 144 -5.41 7.26 -11.03
N LEU A 145 -6.48 7.99 -10.81
CA LEU A 145 -6.70 9.34 -11.34
C LEU A 145 -6.54 10.37 -10.23
N PRO A 146 -6.00 11.56 -10.54
CA PRO A 146 -5.91 12.64 -9.58
C PRO A 146 -7.29 13.04 -9.06
N ILE A 147 -7.38 13.30 -7.78
CA ILE A 147 -8.57 13.85 -7.12
C ILE A 147 -8.18 15.04 -6.25
N PRO A 148 -9.12 15.93 -5.88
CA PRO A 148 -8.85 16.97 -4.89
C PRO A 148 -8.29 16.38 -3.60
N THR A 149 -7.40 17.12 -2.94
CA THR A 149 -6.90 16.74 -1.61
C THR A 149 -8.03 16.66 -0.60
N TYR A 150 -8.00 15.64 0.25
CA TYR A 150 -8.97 15.44 1.31
C TYR A 150 -8.32 15.59 2.70
N PRO A 151 -9.09 15.76 3.78
CA PRO A 151 -8.54 15.82 5.13
C PRO A 151 -7.76 14.55 5.50
N PRO A 152 -6.60 14.65 6.17
CA PRO A 152 -6.01 15.88 6.74
C PRO A 152 -5.06 16.62 5.79
N TYR A 153 -5.02 16.30 4.51
CA TYR A 153 -4.01 16.77 3.56
C TYR A 153 -4.34 18.12 2.91
N ILE A 154 -5.55 18.66 3.15
CA ILE A 154 -5.98 19.95 2.56
C ILE A 154 -5.06 21.07 3.02
N GLY A 155 -4.50 21.80 2.05
CA GLY A 155 -3.73 23.03 2.31
C GLY A 155 -2.29 22.81 2.78
N ASN A 156 -1.79 21.58 2.85
CA ASN A 156 -0.39 21.33 3.23
C ASN A 156 0.63 21.69 2.12
N GLY A 157 0.18 21.89 0.89
CA GLY A 157 0.98 22.42 -0.23
C GLY A 157 1.93 21.40 -0.89
N TYR A 158 2.02 20.18 -0.39
CA TYR A 158 2.91 19.13 -0.92
C TYR A 158 2.23 17.78 -1.14
N SER A 159 0.98 17.62 -0.74
CA SER A 159 0.24 16.37 -0.95
C SER A 159 -0.51 16.38 -2.27
N VAL A 160 -0.48 15.25 -2.95
CA VAL A 160 -1.32 14.93 -4.10
C VAL A 160 -2.11 13.66 -3.81
N CYS A 161 -3.40 13.68 -4.18
CA CYS A 161 -4.30 12.57 -3.91
C CYS A 161 -4.77 11.92 -5.21
N PHE A 162 -4.96 10.62 -5.15
CA PHE A 162 -5.42 9.81 -6.27
C PHE A 162 -6.51 8.86 -5.82
N ALA A 163 -7.37 8.44 -6.75
CA ALA A 163 -8.35 7.39 -6.51
C ALA A 163 -8.60 6.55 -7.77
N LYS A 164 -9.17 5.35 -7.53
CA LYS A 164 -9.51 4.38 -8.55
C LYS A 164 -10.78 3.65 -8.15
N ASP A 165 -11.65 3.35 -9.11
CA ASP A 165 -12.75 2.39 -8.95
C ASP A 165 -12.18 0.96 -8.94
N LEU A 166 -12.67 0.12 -8.02
CA LEU A 166 -12.19 -1.25 -7.81
C LEU A 166 -12.96 -2.28 -8.65
#